data_5d857326c3fe4447d121de9b82617288
#
_entry.id   5d857326c3fe4447d121de9b82617288
#
_cell.length_a   1.000
_cell.length_b   1.000
_cell.length_c   1.000
_cell.angle_alpha   90.00
_cell.angle_beta   90.00
_cell.angle_gamma   90.00
#
_symmetry.space_group_name_H-M   'P 1'
#
loop_
_entity.id
_entity.type
_entity.pdbx_description
1 polymer ?
#
loop_
_entity_poly.entity_id
_entity_poly.type
_entity_poly.pdbx_seq_one_letter_code
_entity_poly.pdbx_strand_id
1 'polypeptide(L)'
;MAASHSGGVRRTGPWAWCVGMSSAMALLAWCGPAAGQATVGSAERRAVLEAIRPLAAQRVGQPVKFMVERLNVDGDWALLTGELVSTTGDTLDWAKASECHLELDKLLWVLLSRQAGRWTVKHLEVCATEPPHWSLEQFGGLVWPCGVYAGLQSATGEDLQAACLDQRAKSSPPR
;
A
#
# COMPACT_ATOMS: atom_id res chain seq x y z
N MET A 1 -26.82 6.49 -55.29
CA MET A 1 -25.66 6.81 -56.12
C MET A 1 -24.44 6.42 -55.31
N ALA A 2 -23.88 5.29 -55.64
CA ALA A 2 -22.56 5.03 -56.23
C ALA A 2 -21.43 5.17 -55.19
N ALA A 3 -20.75 4.23 -54.87
CA ALA A 3 -19.92 3.10 -55.32
C ALA A 3 -18.58 3.19 -54.55
N SER A 4 -18.18 2.14 -53.87
CA SER A 4 -17.16 1.14 -54.27
C SER A 4 -15.70 1.59 -54.23
N HIS A 5 -14.86 0.86 -53.50
CA HIS A 5 -13.67 0.08 -53.92
C HIS A 5 -12.76 -0.07 -52.70
N SER A 6 -12.52 -1.22 -52.08
CA SER A 6 -11.68 -2.33 -52.57
C SER A 6 -10.20 -1.96 -52.71
N GLY A 7 -9.34 -2.61 -51.92
CA GLY A 7 -7.91 -2.54 -52.04
C GLY A 7 -7.15 -3.34 -50.99
N GLY A 8 -7.11 -4.67 -51.11
CA GLY A 8 -6.23 -5.52 -50.34
C GLY A 8 -4.82 -5.48 -50.93
N VAL A 9 -3.80 -5.40 -50.08
CA VAL A 9 -2.42 -5.68 -50.45
C VAL A 9 -1.81 -6.62 -49.41
N ARG A 10 -1.72 -7.88 -49.82
CA ARG A 10 -0.82 -8.88 -49.22
C ARG A 10 0.60 -8.53 -49.64
N ARG A 11 1.48 -8.36 -48.72
CA ARG A 11 2.92 -8.42 -48.94
C ARG A 11 3.54 -9.55 -48.16
N THR A 12 3.81 -10.61 -48.89
CA THR A 12 4.80 -11.66 -48.59
C THR A 12 6.19 -11.08 -48.86
N GLY A 13 7.08 -11.18 -47.91
CA GLY A 13 8.49 -10.82 -48.10
C GLY A 13 9.39 -11.75 -47.28
N PRO A 14 10.62 -11.97 -47.71
CA PRO A 14 11.22 -13.29 -47.72
C PRO A 14 12.07 -13.62 -46.50
N TRP A 15 12.25 -14.90 -46.32
CA TRP A 15 13.15 -15.55 -45.39
C TRP A 15 14.60 -15.14 -45.68
N ALA A 16 15.29 -14.61 -44.69
CA ALA A 16 16.74 -14.49 -44.73
C ALA A 16 17.30 -15.38 -43.61
N TRP A 17 17.95 -16.42 -44.03
CA TRP A 17 18.80 -17.27 -43.21
C TRP A 17 20.06 -16.50 -42.84
N CYS A 18 20.32 -16.34 -41.53
CA CYS A 18 21.66 -16.04 -41.06
C CYS A 18 22.12 -17.18 -40.16
N VAL A 19 22.90 -18.06 -40.77
CA VAL A 19 23.80 -18.97 -40.06
C VAL A 19 25.06 -18.15 -39.76
N GLY A 20 25.40 -18.02 -38.49
CA GLY A 20 26.61 -17.29 -38.06
C GLY A 20 27.03 -17.75 -36.67
N MET A 21 28.16 -18.41 -36.64
CA MET A 21 28.85 -19.14 -35.59
C MET A 21 29.10 -18.35 -34.28
N SER A 22 29.00 -19.10 -33.19
CA SER A 22 29.90 -19.16 -32.02
C SER A 22 30.42 -17.86 -31.37
N SER A 23 29.90 -17.59 -30.19
CA SER A 23 30.76 -17.36 -28.99
C SER A 23 29.86 -17.39 -27.75
N ALA A 24 30.00 -18.46 -26.98
CA ALA A 24 29.35 -18.61 -25.68
C ALA A 24 30.01 -17.66 -24.69
N MET A 25 29.39 -16.54 -24.45
CA MET A 25 29.68 -15.72 -23.30
C MET A 25 28.40 -15.72 -22.45
N ALA A 26 28.36 -16.63 -21.47
CA ALA A 26 27.30 -16.75 -20.50
C ALA A 26 27.30 -15.49 -19.60
N LEU A 27 26.60 -14.47 -20.01
CA LEU A 27 26.16 -13.39 -19.14
C LEU A 27 25.06 -13.99 -18.26
N LEU A 28 25.46 -14.47 -17.08
CA LEU A 28 24.53 -14.71 -15.98
C LEU A 28 23.90 -13.36 -15.60
N ALA A 29 22.82 -13.02 -16.30
CA ALA A 29 21.92 -11.99 -15.86
C ALA A 29 21.35 -12.44 -14.50
N TRP A 30 21.90 -11.92 -13.42
CA TRP A 30 21.27 -11.94 -12.12
C TRP A 30 19.98 -11.11 -12.25
N CYS A 31 18.89 -11.76 -12.62
CA CYS A 31 17.57 -11.29 -12.30
C CYS A 31 17.44 -11.43 -10.78
N GLY A 32 17.90 -10.43 -10.05
CA GLY A 32 17.50 -10.26 -8.65
C GLY A 32 15.96 -10.22 -8.63
N PRO A 33 15.29 -10.90 -7.68
CA PRO A 33 13.86 -10.74 -7.54
C PRO A 33 13.59 -9.24 -7.34
N ALA A 34 12.89 -8.62 -8.27
CA ALA A 34 12.22 -7.36 -7.99
C ALA A 34 11.39 -7.64 -6.73
N ALA A 35 11.67 -6.95 -5.64
CA ALA A 35 10.86 -7.01 -4.44
C ALA A 35 9.49 -6.41 -4.77
N GLY A 36 8.68 -7.17 -5.49
CA GLY A 36 7.28 -6.88 -5.73
C GLY A 36 6.60 -6.89 -4.36
N GLN A 37 5.95 -5.79 -4.02
CA GLN A 37 5.09 -5.73 -2.85
C GLN A 37 4.14 -6.94 -2.93
N ALA A 38 4.29 -7.88 -1.99
CA ALA A 38 3.38 -9.01 -1.91
C ALA A 38 1.98 -8.46 -1.66
N THR A 39 1.08 -8.65 -2.62
CA THR A 39 -0.31 -8.25 -2.44
C THR A 39 -0.88 -9.03 -1.27
N VAL A 40 -1.35 -8.29 -0.25
CA VAL A 40 -1.96 -8.90 0.94
C VAL A 40 -3.12 -9.80 0.51
N GLY A 41 -3.09 -11.06 0.93
CA GLY A 41 -4.11 -12.04 0.57
C GLY A 41 -5.51 -11.60 0.99
N SER A 42 -6.53 -11.99 0.24
CA SER A 42 -7.92 -11.55 0.47
C SER A 42 -8.44 -11.90 1.87
N ALA A 43 -8.03 -13.04 2.42
CA ALA A 43 -8.39 -13.46 3.78
C ALA A 43 -7.73 -12.59 4.85
N GLU A 44 -6.45 -12.27 4.69
CA GLU A 44 -5.72 -11.40 5.62
C GLU A 44 -6.24 -9.96 5.57
N ARG A 45 -6.46 -9.42 4.35
CA ARG A 45 -7.11 -8.12 4.17
C ARG A 45 -8.45 -8.05 4.89
N ARG A 46 -9.29 -9.09 4.77
CA ARG A 46 -10.58 -9.16 5.46
C ARG A 46 -10.38 -9.14 6.97
N ALA A 47 -9.49 -9.95 7.51
CA ALA A 47 -9.22 -10.02 8.95
C ALA A 47 -8.76 -8.67 9.52
N VAL A 48 -7.90 -7.93 8.81
CA VAL A 48 -7.48 -6.58 9.19
C VAL A 48 -8.68 -5.62 9.22
N LEU A 49 -9.49 -5.59 8.15
CA LEU A 49 -10.64 -4.69 8.07
C LEU A 49 -11.71 -4.99 9.12
N GLU A 50 -11.94 -6.27 9.44
CA GLU A 50 -12.87 -6.66 10.50
C GLU A 50 -12.38 -6.26 11.89
N ALA A 51 -11.07 -6.26 12.14
CA ALA A 51 -10.51 -5.75 13.40
C ALA A 51 -10.68 -4.24 13.56
N ILE A 52 -10.63 -3.48 12.46
CA ILE A 52 -10.75 -2.01 12.47
C ILE A 52 -12.22 -1.57 12.58
N ARG A 53 -13.13 -2.27 11.91
CA ARG A 53 -14.53 -1.84 11.69
C ARG A 53 -15.27 -1.36 12.95
N PRO A 54 -15.29 -2.11 14.06
CA PRO A 54 -16.05 -1.70 15.24
C PRO A 54 -15.51 -0.40 15.84
N LEU A 55 -14.20 -0.23 15.88
CA LEU A 55 -13.57 0.97 16.43
C LEU A 55 -13.77 2.18 15.52
N ALA A 56 -13.63 2.01 14.21
CA ALA A 56 -13.89 3.08 13.25
C ALA A 56 -15.36 3.52 13.30
N ALA A 57 -16.32 2.59 13.31
CA ALA A 57 -17.74 2.89 13.43
C ALA A 57 -18.07 3.62 14.74
N GLN A 58 -17.44 3.22 15.84
CA GLN A 58 -17.59 3.89 17.14
C GLN A 58 -17.06 5.34 17.09
N ARG A 59 -15.87 5.57 16.51
CA ARG A 59 -15.27 6.91 16.39
C ARG A 59 -16.10 7.86 15.54
N VAL A 60 -16.68 7.38 14.44
CA VAL A 60 -17.53 8.20 13.55
C VAL A 60 -19.01 8.17 13.93
N GLY A 61 -19.43 7.40 14.93
CA GLY A 61 -20.81 7.34 15.42
C GLY A 61 -21.82 6.74 14.42
N GLN A 62 -21.34 6.03 13.39
CA GLN A 62 -22.18 5.42 12.36
C GLN A 62 -21.47 4.26 11.66
N PRO A 63 -22.23 3.34 11.01
CA PRO A 63 -21.64 2.24 10.25
C PRO A 63 -20.82 2.74 9.06
N VAL A 64 -19.66 2.11 8.83
CA VAL A 64 -18.68 2.53 7.81
C VAL A 64 -18.25 1.40 6.91
N LYS A 65 -17.83 1.77 5.69
CA LYS A 65 -17.02 0.98 4.76
C LYS A 65 -15.65 1.65 4.63
N PHE A 66 -14.69 0.89 4.14
CA PHE A 66 -13.33 1.35 3.92
C PHE A 66 -13.04 1.52 2.44
N MET A 67 -12.59 2.68 2.04
CA MET A 67 -11.92 2.92 0.78
C MET A 67 -10.42 2.86 1.05
N VAL A 68 -9.84 1.65 0.92
CA VAL A 68 -8.45 1.39 1.27
C VAL A 68 -7.55 1.86 0.14
N GLU A 69 -6.71 2.82 0.42
CA GLU A 69 -5.65 3.28 -0.47
C GLU A 69 -4.45 2.34 -0.40
N ARG A 70 -4.03 1.99 0.82
CA ARG A 70 -2.88 1.15 1.07
C ARG A 70 -3.11 0.21 2.25
N LEU A 71 -2.62 -1.00 2.13
CA LEU A 71 -2.51 -1.95 3.22
C LEU A 71 -1.16 -2.67 3.10
N ASN A 72 -0.27 -2.38 4.00
CA ASN A 72 1.02 -3.03 4.13
C ASN A 72 0.99 -4.01 5.30
N VAL A 73 1.53 -5.20 5.12
CA VAL A 73 1.68 -6.22 6.16
C VAL A 73 3.13 -6.69 6.15
N ASP A 74 3.77 -6.67 7.31
CA ASP A 74 5.11 -7.21 7.51
C ASP A 74 5.18 -7.93 8.85
N GLY A 75 5.31 -9.26 8.79
CA GLY A 75 5.24 -10.14 9.96
C GLY A 75 3.91 -10.00 10.71
N ASP A 76 3.99 -9.60 11.97
CA ASP A 76 2.83 -9.44 12.84
C ASP A 76 2.36 -7.97 12.94
N TRP A 77 2.74 -7.14 12.00
CA TRP A 77 2.33 -5.74 11.94
C TRP A 77 1.65 -5.42 10.61
N ALA A 78 0.68 -4.53 10.69
CA ALA A 78 -0.01 -4.00 9.50
C ALA A 78 -0.23 -2.50 9.65
N LEU A 79 -0.10 -1.78 8.53
CA LEU A 79 -0.45 -0.38 8.42
C LEU A 79 -1.45 -0.20 7.28
N LEU A 80 -2.55 0.49 7.56
CA LEU A 80 -3.60 0.78 6.60
C LEU A 80 -3.78 2.29 6.48
N THR A 81 -3.85 2.78 5.24
CA THR A 81 -4.29 4.15 4.91
C THR A 81 -5.47 4.12 3.95
N GLY A 82 -6.28 5.16 3.99
CA GLY A 82 -7.44 5.30 3.12
C GLY A 82 -8.47 6.29 3.66
N GLU A 83 -9.72 6.03 3.37
CA GLU A 83 -10.85 6.85 3.80
C GLU A 83 -12.01 5.99 4.31
N LEU A 84 -12.85 6.59 5.14
CA LEU A 84 -14.11 6.00 5.55
C LEU A 84 -15.25 6.53 4.67
N VAL A 85 -16.12 5.63 4.25
CA VAL A 85 -17.31 5.97 3.46
C VAL A 85 -18.57 5.35 4.08
N SER A 86 -19.72 5.94 3.79
CA SER A 86 -21.00 5.45 4.27
C SER A 86 -21.32 4.05 3.74
N THR A 87 -22.03 3.25 4.51
CA THR A 87 -22.55 1.95 4.08
C THR A 87 -23.73 2.07 3.13
N THR A 88 -24.44 3.20 3.14
CA THR A 88 -25.64 3.47 2.33
C THR A 88 -25.33 4.13 1.00
N GLY A 89 -24.13 4.62 0.78
CA GLY A 89 -23.73 5.36 -0.41
C GLY A 89 -23.86 6.88 -0.28
N ASP A 90 -24.45 7.36 0.82
CA ASP A 90 -24.49 8.77 1.15
C ASP A 90 -23.14 9.25 1.72
N THR A 91 -22.96 10.55 1.85
CA THR A 91 -21.80 11.11 2.56
C THR A 91 -21.86 10.76 4.04
N LEU A 92 -20.70 10.48 4.65
CA LEU A 92 -20.62 10.31 6.11
C LEU A 92 -21.02 11.63 6.81
N ASP A 93 -21.85 11.51 7.83
CA ASP A 93 -22.19 12.64 8.71
C ASP A 93 -21.06 12.81 9.76
N TRP A 94 -20.09 13.61 9.41
CA TRP A 94 -18.93 13.87 10.27
C TRP A 94 -19.26 14.64 11.55
N ALA A 95 -20.44 15.25 11.62
CA ALA A 95 -20.91 15.90 12.87
C ALA A 95 -21.18 14.88 13.99
N LYS A 96 -21.34 13.60 13.65
CA LYS A 96 -21.50 12.49 14.63
C LYS A 96 -20.18 11.95 15.15
N ALA A 97 -19.06 12.27 14.46
CA ALA A 97 -17.77 11.76 14.84
C ALA A 97 -17.26 12.46 16.11
N SER A 98 -16.81 11.68 17.09
CA SER A 98 -16.09 12.21 18.22
C SER A 98 -14.69 12.65 17.76
N GLU A 99 -14.22 13.80 18.20
CA GLU A 99 -12.86 14.30 17.95
C GLU A 99 -12.55 14.62 16.46
N CYS A 100 -13.59 14.83 15.63
CA CYS A 100 -13.41 15.16 14.22
C CYS A 100 -13.98 16.54 13.92
N HIS A 101 -13.13 17.48 13.53
CA HIS A 101 -13.58 18.79 13.07
C HIS A 101 -13.99 18.74 11.61
N LEU A 102 -15.10 19.41 11.25
CA LEU A 102 -15.68 19.33 9.91
C LEU A 102 -14.76 19.88 8.81
N GLU A 103 -13.89 20.81 9.17
CA GLU A 103 -12.96 21.50 8.24
C GLU A 103 -11.68 20.72 7.97
N LEU A 104 -11.45 19.62 8.69
CA LEU A 104 -10.22 18.85 8.56
C LEU A 104 -10.37 17.75 7.49
N ASP A 105 -9.25 17.33 6.92
CA ASP A 105 -9.18 16.16 6.07
C ASP A 105 -9.71 14.92 6.81
N LYS A 106 -10.05 13.89 6.06
CA LYS A 106 -10.69 12.68 6.59
C LYS A 106 -9.83 11.45 6.34
N LEU A 107 -8.52 11.63 6.47
CA LEU A 107 -7.58 10.53 6.28
C LEU A 107 -7.78 9.48 7.38
N LEU A 108 -7.98 8.25 6.96
CA LEU A 108 -7.93 7.08 7.81
C LEU A 108 -6.49 6.55 7.86
N TRP A 109 -5.97 6.43 9.07
CA TRP A 109 -4.68 5.81 9.30
C TRP A 109 -4.78 4.83 10.48
N VAL A 110 -4.33 3.59 10.27
CA VAL A 110 -4.45 2.54 11.28
C VAL A 110 -3.19 1.70 11.35
N LEU A 111 -2.67 1.56 12.56
CA LEU A 111 -1.63 0.60 12.88
C LEU A 111 -2.22 -0.57 13.66
N LEU A 112 -1.88 -1.78 13.25
CA LEU A 112 -2.32 -3.01 13.89
C LEU A 112 -1.13 -3.91 14.23
N SER A 113 -1.30 -4.73 15.26
CA SER A 113 -0.43 -5.87 15.50
C SER A 113 -1.23 -7.16 15.58
N ARG A 114 -0.60 -8.28 15.20
CA ARG A 114 -1.20 -9.60 15.30
C ARG A 114 -0.65 -10.31 16.55
N GLN A 115 -1.56 -10.82 17.39
CA GLN A 115 -1.23 -11.62 18.56
C GLN A 115 -2.11 -12.85 18.59
N ALA A 116 -1.55 -14.02 18.79
CA ALA A 116 -2.28 -15.30 18.77
C ALA A 116 -3.19 -15.45 17.53
N GLY A 117 -2.69 -15.05 16.35
CA GLY A 117 -3.40 -15.15 15.08
C GLY A 117 -4.52 -14.10 14.86
N ARG A 118 -4.72 -13.17 15.78
CA ARG A 118 -5.75 -12.12 15.67
C ARG A 118 -5.14 -10.73 15.55
N TRP A 119 -5.67 -9.92 14.62
CA TRP A 119 -5.32 -8.52 14.47
C TRP A 119 -5.95 -7.67 15.56
N THR A 120 -5.16 -6.78 16.14
CA THR A 120 -5.58 -5.82 17.17
C THR A 120 -5.11 -4.44 16.76
N VAL A 121 -6.01 -3.47 16.79
CA VAL A 121 -5.69 -2.06 16.51
C VAL A 121 -4.84 -1.50 17.63
N LYS A 122 -3.70 -0.92 17.29
CA LYS A 122 -2.78 -0.23 18.21
C LYS A 122 -2.95 1.27 18.14
N HIS A 123 -3.24 1.78 16.97
CA HIS A 123 -3.48 3.20 16.76
C HIS A 123 -4.52 3.36 15.65
N LEU A 124 -5.42 4.33 15.80
CA LEU A 124 -6.49 4.63 14.85
C LEU A 124 -6.74 6.12 14.81
N GLU A 125 -6.52 6.71 13.64
CA GLU A 125 -6.94 8.06 13.28
C GLU A 125 -8.00 8.00 12.19
N VAL A 126 -9.13 8.66 12.37
CA VAL A 126 -10.25 8.65 11.42
C VAL A 126 -10.44 9.99 10.70
N CYS A 127 -9.77 11.03 11.16
CA CYS A 127 -9.86 12.40 10.68
C CYS A 127 -8.49 13.08 10.70
N ALA A 128 -7.43 12.37 10.32
CA ALA A 128 -6.13 12.99 10.23
C ALA A 128 -6.11 14.03 9.10
N THR A 129 -5.55 15.20 9.36
CA THR A 129 -5.31 16.25 8.36
C THR A 129 -4.04 16.01 7.58
N GLU A 130 -3.11 15.32 8.21
CA GLU A 130 -1.81 14.97 7.67
C GLU A 130 -1.57 13.49 7.92
N PRO A 131 -0.76 12.83 7.08
CA PRO A 131 -0.37 11.45 7.37
C PRO A 131 0.32 11.34 8.74
N PRO A 132 -0.27 10.66 9.73
CA PRO A 132 0.29 10.58 11.09
C PRO A 132 1.70 9.99 11.14
N HIS A 133 2.10 9.23 10.11
CA HIS A 133 3.45 8.70 9.99
C HIS A 133 4.52 9.79 9.78
N TRP A 134 4.16 11.02 9.43
CA TRP A 134 5.09 12.15 9.40
C TRP A 134 5.61 12.51 10.77
N SER A 135 4.87 12.18 11.82
CA SER A 135 5.24 12.41 13.22
C SER A 135 5.86 11.17 13.89
N LEU A 136 6.56 10.33 13.12
CA LEU A 136 7.14 9.06 13.64
C LEU A 136 8.06 9.23 14.84
N GLU A 137 8.65 10.39 15.04
CA GLU A 137 9.48 10.69 16.22
C GLU A 137 8.70 10.53 17.51
N GLN A 138 7.41 10.84 17.51
CA GLN A 138 6.52 10.65 18.67
C GLN A 138 6.30 9.18 19.02
N PHE A 139 6.50 8.29 18.05
CA PHE A 139 6.42 6.83 18.23
C PHE A 139 7.80 6.18 18.41
N GLY A 140 8.86 6.96 18.56
CA GLY A 140 10.22 6.45 18.71
C GLY A 140 10.94 6.19 17.38
N GLY A 141 10.50 6.76 16.28
CA GLY A 141 11.09 6.64 14.95
C GLY A 141 10.56 5.44 14.15
N LEU A 142 11.43 4.85 13.32
CA LEU A 142 11.06 3.72 12.44
C LEU A 142 11.15 2.39 13.20
N VAL A 143 10.29 2.21 14.21
CA VAL A 143 10.34 1.09 15.17
C VAL A 143 9.65 -0.18 14.70
N TRP A 144 8.69 -0.07 13.77
CA TRP A 144 7.96 -1.22 13.23
C TRP A 144 8.74 -1.92 12.12
N PRO A 145 8.37 -3.15 11.71
CA PRO A 145 9.01 -3.82 10.57
C PRO A 145 9.01 -2.94 9.33
N CYS A 146 10.11 -2.93 8.58
CA CYS A 146 10.30 -1.95 7.50
C CYS A 146 9.30 -2.08 6.35
N GLY A 147 8.73 -3.26 6.13
CA GLY A 147 7.72 -3.47 5.10
C GLY A 147 6.41 -2.75 5.36
N VAL A 148 6.08 -2.38 6.62
CA VAL A 148 4.87 -1.60 6.90
C VAL A 148 4.96 -0.17 6.34
N TYR A 149 6.17 0.33 6.12
CA TYR A 149 6.41 1.67 5.57
C TYR A 149 6.46 1.69 4.03
N ALA A 150 6.23 0.56 3.36
CA ALA A 150 6.36 0.46 1.91
C ALA A 150 5.48 1.48 1.18
N GLY A 151 6.12 2.31 0.33
CA GLY A 151 5.48 3.37 -0.45
C GLY A 151 4.96 4.54 0.38
N LEU A 152 5.37 4.67 1.65
CA LEU A 152 5.13 5.86 2.46
C LEU A 152 6.32 6.80 2.36
N GLN A 153 6.03 8.11 2.43
CA GLN A 153 7.03 9.16 2.40
C GLN A 153 6.90 10.04 3.65
N SER A 154 8.01 10.59 4.12
CA SER A 154 8.02 11.62 5.14
C SER A 154 7.43 12.93 4.61
N ALA A 155 7.23 13.92 5.47
CA ALA A 155 6.84 15.28 5.08
C ALA A 155 7.83 15.94 4.10
N THR A 156 9.09 15.49 4.09
CA THR A 156 10.14 15.98 3.19
C THR A 156 10.30 15.14 1.92
N GLY A 157 9.44 14.11 1.72
CA GLY A 157 9.46 13.22 0.56
C GLY A 157 10.47 12.07 0.64
N GLU A 158 11.06 11.82 1.80
CA GLU A 158 11.96 10.68 2.01
C GLU A 158 11.18 9.36 2.03
N ASP A 159 11.68 8.33 1.35
CA ASP A 159 11.11 6.98 1.39
C ASP A 159 11.34 6.35 2.77
N LEU A 160 10.26 6.14 3.51
CA LEU A 160 10.33 5.65 4.89
C LEU A 160 10.76 4.18 4.99
N GLN A 161 10.47 3.36 3.98
CA GLN A 161 10.94 1.98 3.97
C GLN A 161 12.45 1.93 3.77
N ALA A 162 12.98 2.71 2.84
CA ALA A 162 14.42 2.81 2.61
C ALA A 162 15.16 3.35 3.84
N ALA A 163 14.64 4.41 4.47
CA ALA A 163 15.18 4.96 5.70
C ALA A 163 15.18 3.94 6.85
N CYS A 164 14.11 3.17 7.00
CA CYS A 164 14.04 2.09 8.00
C CYS A 164 15.11 1.02 7.78
N LEU A 165 15.28 0.56 6.54
CA LEU A 165 16.29 -0.46 6.20
C LEU A 165 17.70 0.05 6.46
N ASP A 166 18.00 1.30 6.11
CA ASP A 166 19.29 1.94 6.36
C ASP A 166 19.58 2.08 7.86
N GLN A 167 18.59 2.53 8.64
CA GLN A 167 18.72 2.61 10.11
C GLN A 167 19.04 1.23 10.71
N ARG A 168 18.38 0.17 10.28
CA ARG A 168 18.63 -1.19 10.78
C ARG A 168 19.97 -1.74 10.38
N ALA A 169 20.42 -1.47 9.16
CA ALA A 169 21.74 -1.86 8.69
C ALA A 169 22.85 -1.23 9.55
N LYS A 170 22.72 0.05 9.92
CA LYS A 170 23.64 0.77 10.80
C LYS A 170 23.62 0.27 12.24
N SER A 171 22.50 -0.25 12.72
CA SER A 171 22.32 -0.74 14.09
C SER A 171 22.75 -2.20 14.27
N SER A 172 23.03 -2.93 13.17
CA SER A 172 23.48 -4.31 13.23
C SER A 172 24.98 -4.35 13.56
N PRO A 173 25.43 -5.12 14.58
CA PRO A 173 26.85 -5.24 14.89
C PRO A 173 27.60 -5.83 13.69
N PRO A 174 28.86 -5.41 13.45
CA PRO A 174 29.70 -6.03 12.42
C PRO A 174 29.92 -7.52 12.73
N ARG A 175 29.73 -8.36 11.71
CA ARG A 175 29.96 -9.82 11.80
C ARG A 175 31.44 -10.15 11.84
#